data_2d2cd6cffc235e0abc318b5165b36759
#
_entry.id   2d2cd6cffc235e0abc318b5165b36759
#
_cell.length_a   1.000
_cell.length_b   1.000
_cell.length_c   1.000
_cell.angle_alpha   90.00
_cell.angle_beta   90.00
_cell.angle_gamma   90.00
#
_symmetry.space_group_name_H-M   'P 1'
#
loop_
_entity.id
_entity.type
_entity.pdbx_description
1 polymer ?
#
loop_
_entity_poly.entity_id
_entity_poly.type
_entity_poly.pdbx_seq_one_letter_code
_entity_poly.pdbx_strand_id
1 'polypeptide(L)'
;MALITLMGHMGDAIQHLPAVTQTTLDHLQHGLSGQWHDGAKFILAEVTSQDIQDKLKEVKPETQGGAMVWLATHFIGMFQKGGEVFIGFVSGIIPTLVVLMTAFYAVTGLIGEDRVHGLAQWAGKTPWTRYTLLPVISVFFLTNPMAYTFGSFLKERHKPAFYDAAVSYVHPPLGLFPHVNPGEYFVWGGVLVALLELEKTGKVSANYHIQVALWYAIVGLLVILLKGFVTEWITNIIARRQGVDLENL
;
A
#
# COMPACT_ATOMS: atom_id res chain seq x y z
N MET A 1 15.62 -3.67 29.25
CA MET A 1 15.75 -4.96 29.94
C MET A 1 14.86 -6.04 29.31
N ALA A 2 13.59 -5.82 29.03
CA ALA A 2 12.69 -6.84 28.46
C ALA A 2 13.16 -7.43 27.10
N LEU A 3 13.77 -6.64 26.23
CA LEU A 3 14.23 -7.11 24.91
C LEU A 3 15.43 -8.07 25.02
N ILE A 4 16.33 -7.83 25.98
CA ILE A 4 17.51 -8.67 26.23
C ILE A 4 17.08 -10.00 26.84
N THR A 5 16.07 -9.99 27.71
CA THR A 5 15.48 -11.21 28.29
C THR A 5 14.74 -12.05 27.25
N LEU A 6 14.03 -11.39 26.32
CA LEU A 6 13.34 -12.07 25.20
C LEU A 6 14.36 -12.72 24.25
N MET A 7 15.45 -12.05 23.93
CA MET A 7 16.54 -12.60 23.11
C MET A 7 17.26 -13.77 23.80
N GLY A 8 17.40 -13.75 25.13
CA GLY A 8 17.93 -14.87 25.90
C GLY A 8 17.03 -16.11 25.82
N HIS A 9 15.73 -15.94 26.02
CA HIS A 9 14.76 -17.05 25.91
C HIS A 9 14.62 -17.62 24.50
N MET A 10 14.80 -16.81 23.45
CA MET A 10 14.88 -17.30 22.08
C MET A 10 16.15 -18.11 21.82
N GLY A 11 17.29 -17.73 22.43
CA GLY A 11 18.54 -18.49 22.34
C GLY A 11 18.43 -19.88 22.94
N ASP A 12 17.81 -20.00 24.10
CA ASP A 12 17.60 -21.29 24.79
C ASP A 12 16.61 -22.19 24.04
N ALA A 13 15.55 -21.63 23.44
CA ALA A 13 14.60 -22.40 22.65
C ALA A 13 15.23 -22.97 21.36
N ILE A 14 16.20 -22.29 20.78
CA ILE A 14 16.90 -22.70 19.55
C ILE A 14 17.80 -23.93 19.82
N GLN A 15 18.38 -24.07 21.01
CA GLN A 15 19.27 -25.18 21.37
C GLN A 15 18.55 -26.54 21.51
N HIS A 16 17.24 -26.55 21.64
CA HIS A 16 16.43 -27.77 21.79
C HIS A 16 15.70 -28.19 20.50
N LEU A 17 16.01 -27.58 19.35
CA LEU A 17 15.43 -27.97 18.07
C LEU A 17 16.10 -29.24 17.49
N PRO A 18 15.33 -30.11 16.77
CA PRO A 18 15.90 -31.26 16.11
C PRO A 18 17.03 -30.91 15.14
N ALA A 19 17.99 -31.82 14.94
CA ALA A 19 19.21 -31.60 14.14
C ALA A 19 18.94 -31.04 12.71
N VAL A 20 17.82 -31.42 12.08
CA VAL A 20 17.41 -30.90 10.76
C VAL A 20 17.10 -29.41 10.81
N THR A 21 16.54 -28.94 11.93
CA THR A 21 16.20 -27.50 12.11
C THR A 21 17.44 -26.70 12.49
N GLN A 22 18.39 -27.28 13.20
CA GLN A 22 19.67 -26.64 13.50
C GLN A 22 20.51 -26.42 12.24
N THR A 23 20.57 -27.39 11.35
CA THR A 23 21.26 -27.25 10.04
C THR A 23 20.65 -26.14 9.21
N THR A 24 19.31 -26.01 9.23
CA THR A 24 18.62 -24.94 8.51
C THR A 24 18.88 -23.57 9.15
N LEU A 25 18.98 -23.50 10.49
CA LEU A 25 19.30 -22.27 11.21
C LEU A 25 20.76 -21.88 11.06
N ASP A 26 21.69 -22.83 11.02
CA ASP A 26 23.10 -22.57 10.72
C ASP A 26 23.28 -22.06 9.29
N HIS A 27 22.55 -22.60 8.31
CA HIS A 27 22.50 -22.03 6.96
C HIS A 27 21.88 -20.63 6.93
N LEU A 28 20.89 -20.35 7.74
CA LEU A 28 20.32 -19.01 7.87
C LEU A 28 21.29 -18.05 8.60
N GLN A 29 21.99 -18.51 9.63
CA GLN A 29 22.92 -17.68 10.40
C GLN A 29 24.21 -17.37 9.65
N HIS A 30 24.74 -18.34 8.89
CA HIS A 30 25.87 -18.10 7.97
C HIS A 30 25.43 -17.27 6.75
N GLY A 31 24.15 -17.33 6.34
CA GLY A 31 23.56 -16.43 5.35
C GLY A 31 23.47 -14.98 5.84
N LEU A 32 23.22 -14.76 7.15
CA LEU A 32 23.10 -13.42 7.74
C LEU A 32 24.44 -12.66 7.84
N SER A 33 25.59 -13.34 7.73
CA SER A 33 26.92 -12.73 7.86
C SER A 33 27.63 -12.39 6.52
N GLY A 34 26.91 -12.02 5.49
CA GLY A 34 27.50 -11.47 4.24
C GLY A 34 27.05 -12.11 2.94
N GLN A 35 26.53 -13.34 2.94
CA GLN A 35 26.09 -14.04 1.73
C GLN A 35 24.62 -13.81 1.34
N TRP A 36 23.84 -13.10 2.16
CA TRP A 36 22.46 -12.73 1.78
C TRP A 36 22.41 -11.84 0.55
N HIS A 37 23.44 -11.01 0.34
CA HIS A 37 23.50 -10.17 -0.84
C HIS A 37 23.73 -11.00 -2.12
N ASP A 38 24.43 -12.11 -2.02
CA ASP A 38 24.75 -12.96 -3.15
C ASP A 38 23.72 -14.09 -3.35
N GLY A 39 23.17 -14.66 -2.28
CA GLY A 39 22.11 -15.66 -2.34
C GLY A 39 20.76 -15.10 -2.79
N ALA A 40 20.38 -13.92 -2.29
CA ALA A 40 19.20 -13.22 -2.77
C ALA A 40 19.40 -12.72 -4.21
N LYS A 41 20.59 -12.28 -4.58
CA LYS A 41 20.96 -11.99 -5.97
C LYS A 41 20.95 -13.25 -6.84
N PHE A 42 21.36 -14.40 -6.32
CA PHE A 42 21.36 -15.65 -7.09
C PHE A 42 19.94 -16.16 -7.33
N ILE A 43 19.07 -16.16 -6.32
CA ILE A 43 17.64 -16.54 -6.48
C ILE A 43 16.88 -15.50 -7.32
N LEU A 44 17.20 -14.21 -7.17
CA LEU A 44 16.60 -13.14 -7.96
C LEU A 44 17.25 -13.01 -9.35
N ALA A 45 18.51 -13.39 -9.54
CA ALA A 45 19.18 -13.39 -10.85
C ALA A 45 18.80 -14.60 -11.70
N GLU A 46 18.52 -15.74 -11.07
CA GLU A 46 18.09 -16.94 -11.80
C GLU A 46 16.63 -16.86 -12.28
N VAL A 47 15.85 -15.90 -11.72
CA VAL A 47 14.49 -15.57 -12.14
C VAL A 47 14.35 -14.04 -12.31
N THR A 48 15.32 -13.37 -12.89
CA THR A 48 15.13 -11.97 -13.26
C THR A 48 14.12 -11.90 -14.40
N SER A 49 13.20 -10.96 -14.28
CA SER A 49 12.22 -10.65 -15.33
C SER A 49 12.87 -10.43 -16.70
N GLN A 50 14.17 -10.15 -16.76
CA GLN A 50 14.94 -10.03 -17.98
C GLN A 50 15.23 -11.39 -18.65
N ASP A 51 15.63 -12.43 -17.89
CA ASP A 51 15.86 -13.77 -18.47
C ASP A 51 14.57 -14.39 -18.99
N ILE A 52 13.46 -14.16 -18.29
CA ILE A 52 12.13 -14.57 -18.77
C ILE A 52 11.73 -13.76 -20.00
N GLN A 53 11.96 -12.46 -20.02
CA GLN A 53 11.67 -11.60 -21.15
C GLN A 53 12.56 -11.93 -22.38
N ASP A 54 13.82 -12.26 -22.17
CA ASP A 54 14.72 -12.60 -23.27
C ASP A 54 14.41 -13.99 -23.83
N LYS A 55 14.07 -14.96 -23.00
CA LYS A 55 13.56 -16.27 -23.44
C LYS A 55 12.20 -16.18 -24.15
N LEU A 56 11.33 -15.24 -23.72
CA LEU A 56 10.04 -15.01 -24.37
C LEU A 56 10.18 -14.24 -25.69
N LYS A 57 11.19 -13.39 -25.82
CA LYS A 57 11.54 -12.71 -27.10
C LYS A 57 12.15 -13.67 -28.15
N GLU A 58 12.79 -14.75 -27.71
CA GLU A 58 13.30 -15.80 -28.60
C GLU A 58 12.20 -16.66 -29.25
N VAL A 59 11.00 -16.69 -28.64
CA VAL A 59 9.83 -17.31 -29.27
C VAL A 59 9.26 -16.32 -30.29
N LYS A 60 9.95 -16.22 -31.46
CA LYS A 60 9.37 -15.53 -32.61
C LYS A 60 8.10 -16.30 -33.00
N PRO A 61 6.94 -15.65 -33.08
CA PRO A 61 5.79 -16.29 -33.69
C PRO A 61 6.15 -16.59 -35.16
N GLU A 62 6.37 -17.84 -35.45
CA GLU A 62 6.47 -18.24 -36.86
C GLU A 62 5.14 -17.88 -37.53
N THR A 63 5.19 -16.94 -38.44
CA THR A 63 4.06 -16.38 -39.19
C THR A 63 3.46 -17.38 -40.19
N GLN A 64 3.78 -18.67 -40.08
CA GLN A 64 3.28 -19.73 -40.97
C GLN A 64 2.10 -20.54 -40.43
N GLY A 65 1.56 -20.18 -39.26
CA GLY A 65 0.38 -20.85 -38.73
C GLY A 65 -0.91 -20.12 -39.17
N GLY A 66 -1.91 -20.88 -39.65
CA GLY A 66 -3.22 -20.32 -39.97
C GLY A 66 -3.89 -19.62 -38.78
N ALA A 67 -5.07 -19.03 -38.99
CA ALA A 67 -5.79 -18.22 -37.98
C ALA A 67 -5.91 -18.87 -36.59
N MET A 68 -5.97 -20.18 -36.51
CA MET A 68 -6.01 -20.94 -35.26
C MET A 68 -4.69 -20.86 -34.48
N VAL A 69 -3.55 -20.95 -35.16
CA VAL A 69 -2.24 -20.81 -34.52
C VAL A 69 -2.03 -19.38 -34.02
N TRP A 70 -2.42 -18.39 -34.84
CA TRP A 70 -2.40 -16.99 -34.45
C TRP A 70 -3.25 -16.75 -33.19
N LEU A 71 -4.50 -17.25 -33.15
CA LEU A 71 -5.39 -17.13 -32.00
C LEU A 71 -4.79 -17.78 -30.74
N ALA A 72 -4.27 -19.01 -30.86
CA ALA A 72 -3.66 -19.73 -29.76
C ALA A 72 -2.43 -19.01 -29.21
N THR A 73 -1.58 -18.48 -30.07
CA THR A 73 -0.36 -17.75 -29.69
C THR A 73 -0.70 -16.45 -28.93
N HIS A 74 -1.70 -15.69 -29.43
CA HIS A 74 -2.15 -14.47 -28.76
C HIS A 74 -2.83 -14.77 -27.43
N PHE A 75 -3.64 -15.82 -27.36
CA PHE A 75 -4.29 -16.26 -26.14
C PHE A 75 -3.25 -16.65 -25.07
N ILE A 76 -2.29 -17.49 -25.40
CA ILE A 76 -1.19 -17.89 -24.50
C ILE A 76 -0.34 -16.68 -24.11
N GLY A 77 0.01 -15.82 -25.07
CA GLY A 77 0.80 -14.61 -24.83
C GLY A 77 0.15 -13.64 -23.85
N MET A 78 -1.18 -13.54 -23.86
CA MET A 78 -1.93 -12.72 -22.91
C MET A 78 -1.73 -13.22 -21.47
N PHE A 79 -1.80 -14.54 -21.23
CA PHE A 79 -1.58 -15.11 -19.89
C PHE A 79 -0.11 -15.02 -19.45
N GLN A 80 0.83 -15.22 -20.39
CA GLN A 80 2.26 -15.04 -20.11
C GLN A 80 2.54 -13.60 -19.68
N LYS A 81 2.00 -12.62 -20.42
CA LYS A 81 2.13 -11.19 -20.07
C LYS A 81 1.51 -10.86 -18.70
N GLY A 82 0.35 -11.43 -18.42
CA GLY A 82 -0.28 -11.33 -17.09
C GLY A 82 0.60 -11.89 -15.98
N GLY A 83 1.25 -13.03 -16.21
CA GLY A 83 2.20 -13.65 -15.29
C GLY A 83 3.43 -12.79 -15.00
N GLU A 84 4.03 -12.18 -16.04
CA GLU A 84 5.16 -11.25 -15.89
C GLU A 84 4.78 -10.05 -15.01
N VAL A 85 3.63 -9.42 -15.28
CA VAL A 85 3.12 -8.29 -14.51
C VAL A 85 2.88 -8.69 -13.06
N PHE A 86 2.28 -9.87 -12.83
CA PHE A 86 2.04 -10.42 -11.50
C PHE A 86 3.35 -10.62 -10.73
N ILE A 87 4.37 -11.25 -11.34
CA ILE A 87 5.69 -11.44 -10.69
C ILE A 87 6.32 -10.09 -10.37
N GLY A 88 6.22 -9.10 -11.27
CA GLY A 88 6.70 -7.75 -11.04
C GLY A 88 6.05 -7.10 -9.81
N PHE A 89 4.76 -7.26 -9.62
CA PHE A 89 4.06 -6.77 -8.42
C PHE A 89 4.48 -7.54 -7.17
N VAL A 90 4.58 -8.87 -7.23
CA VAL A 90 4.98 -9.68 -6.08
C VAL A 90 6.41 -9.34 -5.62
N SER A 91 7.36 -9.25 -6.54
CA SER A 91 8.77 -9.03 -6.21
C SER A 91 9.08 -7.57 -5.85
N GLY A 92 8.41 -6.61 -6.49
CA GLY A 92 8.68 -5.17 -6.30
C GLY A 92 7.86 -4.54 -5.18
N ILE A 93 6.55 -4.81 -5.14
CA ILE A 93 5.62 -4.10 -4.26
C ILE A 93 5.47 -4.80 -2.91
N ILE A 94 5.22 -6.11 -2.88
CA ILE A 94 4.89 -6.82 -1.63
C ILE A 94 5.99 -6.73 -0.57
N PRO A 95 7.28 -6.97 -0.86
CA PRO A 95 8.33 -6.87 0.15
C PRO A 95 8.43 -5.47 0.75
N THR A 96 8.38 -4.44 -0.09
CA THR A 96 8.43 -3.05 0.35
C THR A 96 7.25 -2.70 1.26
N LEU A 97 6.04 -3.13 0.90
CA LEU A 97 4.84 -2.89 1.70
C LEU A 97 4.90 -3.62 3.04
N VAL A 98 5.36 -4.87 3.07
CA VAL A 98 5.48 -5.65 4.32
C VAL A 98 6.43 -4.96 5.30
N VAL A 99 7.61 -4.55 4.85
CA VAL A 99 8.58 -3.83 5.69
C VAL A 99 8.00 -2.50 6.18
N LEU A 100 7.39 -1.73 5.29
CA LEU A 100 6.83 -0.43 5.62
C LEU A 100 5.65 -0.55 6.59
N MET A 101 4.71 -1.46 6.36
CA MET A 101 3.59 -1.72 7.27
C MET A 101 4.08 -2.17 8.65
N THR A 102 5.06 -3.06 8.71
CA THR A 102 5.65 -3.50 9.98
C THR A 102 6.22 -2.31 10.75
N ALA A 103 6.97 -1.43 10.09
CA ALA A 103 7.52 -0.23 10.71
C ALA A 103 6.41 0.70 11.23
N PHE A 104 5.36 0.95 10.44
CA PHE A 104 4.25 1.81 10.85
C PHE A 104 3.41 1.22 11.99
N TYR A 105 3.13 -0.09 11.98
CA TYR A 105 2.46 -0.74 13.11
C TYR A 105 3.32 -0.73 14.37
N ALA A 106 4.63 -0.88 14.26
CA ALA A 106 5.54 -0.73 15.40
C ALA A 106 5.49 0.70 15.97
N VAL A 107 5.50 1.73 15.11
CA VAL A 107 5.36 3.14 15.55
C VAL A 107 4.01 3.38 16.20
N THR A 108 2.92 2.88 15.63
CA THR A 108 1.57 2.99 16.21
C THR A 108 1.50 2.33 17.58
N GLY A 109 2.09 1.14 17.74
CA GLY A 109 2.19 0.44 19.02
C GLY A 109 3.02 1.21 20.06
N LEU A 110 4.10 1.88 19.63
CA LEU A 110 4.91 2.73 20.52
C LEU A 110 4.20 3.99 20.97
N ILE A 111 3.41 4.61 20.09
CA ILE A 111 2.57 5.78 20.44
C ILE A 111 1.46 5.37 21.41
N GLY A 112 0.89 4.19 21.24
CA GLY A 112 -0.23 3.64 21.96
C GLY A 112 -1.57 3.94 21.27
N GLU A 113 -2.40 2.92 21.15
CA GLU A 113 -3.69 2.99 20.45
C GLU A 113 -4.63 4.03 21.08
N ASP A 114 -4.66 4.14 22.40
CA ASP A 114 -5.50 5.12 23.11
C ASP A 114 -5.18 6.57 22.72
N ARG A 115 -3.91 6.88 22.47
CA ARG A 115 -3.50 8.21 22.02
C ARG A 115 -3.93 8.49 20.59
N VAL A 116 -3.81 7.50 19.72
CA VAL A 116 -4.28 7.61 18.32
C VAL A 116 -5.80 7.81 18.29
N HIS A 117 -6.54 7.04 19.09
CA HIS A 117 -7.99 7.18 19.25
C HIS A 117 -8.36 8.55 19.81
N GLY A 118 -7.66 9.02 20.86
CA GLY A 118 -7.89 10.36 21.42
C GLY A 118 -7.67 11.48 20.41
N LEU A 119 -6.61 11.36 19.58
CA LEU A 119 -6.33 12.30 18.49
C LEU A 119 -7.43 12.28 17.43
N ALA A 120 -7.92 11.10 17.06
CA ALA A 120 -9.01 10.95 16.12
C ALA A 120 -10.32 11.56 16.63
N GLN A 121 -10.68 11.31 17.88
CA GLN A 121 -11.86 11.92 18.53
C GLN A 121 -11.76 13.45 18.59
N TRP A 122 -10.56 13.97 18.89
CA TRP A 122 -10.32 15.41 18.86
C TRP A 122 -10.49 15.98 17.44
N ALA A 123 -9.93 15.33 16.42
CA ALA A 123 -10.04 15.74 15.03
C ALA A 123 -11.51 15.71 14.53
N GLY A 124 -12.35 14.85 15.10
CA GLY A 124 -13.77 14.76 14.77
C GLY A 124 -14.63 15.93 15.27
N LYS A 125 -14.11 16.81 16.16
CA LYS A 125 -14.93 17.85 16.84
C LYS A 125 -15.38 18.98 15.94
N THR A 126 -14.53 19.44 15.01
CA THR A 126 -14.84 20.56 14.12
C THR A 126 -14.97 20.11 12.66
N PRO A 127 -15.78 20.75 11.82
CA PRO A 127 -15.93 20.35 10.42
C PRO A 127 -14.60 20.41 9.65
N TRP A 128 -13.76 21.41 9.94
CA TRP A 128 -12.46 21.59 9.28
C TRP A 128 -11.52 20.42 9.54
N THR A 129 -11.39 20.00 10.80
CA THR A 129 -10.53 18.86 11.17
C THR A 129 -11.18 17.51 10.85
N ARG A 130 -12.51 17.43 10.92
CA ARG A 130 -13.29 16.23 10.63
C ARG A 130 -13.14 15.75 9.20
N TYR A 131 -13.06 16.67 8.24
CA TYR A 131 -12.97 16.34 6.81
C TYR A 131 -11.56 16.52 6.23
N THR A 132 -10.56 16.83 7.06
CA THR A 132 -9.16 16.85 6.67
C THR A 132 -8.33 15.95 7.58
N LEU A 133 -8.11 16.38 8.82
CA LEU A 133 -7.21 15.72 9.74
C LEU A 133 -7.67 14.32 10.16
N LEU A 134 -8.98 14.13 10.40
CA LEU A 134 -9.50 12.81 10.78
C LEU A 134 -9.32 11.78 9.66
N PRO A 135 -9.66 12.02 8.38
CA PRO A 135 -9.30 11.12 7.29
C PRO A 135 -7.80 10.83 7.21
N VAL A 136 -6.94 11.86 7.34
CA VAL A 136 -5.47 11.67 7.32
C VAL A 136 -5.03 10.73 8.45
N ILE A 137 -5.43 11.01 9.69
CA ILE A 137 -5.09 10.17 10.86
C ILE A 137 -5.59 8.75 10.64
N SER A 138 -6.84 8.59 10.17
CA SER A 138 -7.44 7.28 9.99
C SER A 138 -6.69 6.44 8.95
N VAL A 139 -6.41 6.98 7.76
CA VAL A 139 -5.70 6.23 6.73
C VAL A 139 -4.23 6.02 7.07
N PHE A 140 -3.60 6.95 7.79
CA PHE A 140 -2.19 6.86 8.16
C PHE A 140 -1.92 5.81 9.24
N PHE A 141 -2.74 5.75 10.29
CA PHE A 141 -2.54 4.83 11.41
C PHE A 141 -3.24 3.48 11.23
N LEU A 142 -4.43 3.46 10.62
CA LEU A 142 -5.20 2.22 10.47
C LEU A 142 -5.10 1.60 9.09
N THR A 143 -4.64 2.35 8.09
CA THR A 143 -4.58 1.95 6.69
C THR A 143 -5.96 1.61 6.09
N ASN A 144 -6.07 1.48 4.76
CA ASN A 144 -7.30 1.03 4.11
C ASN A 144 -7.40 -0.51 4.23
N PRO A 145 -8.55 -1.13 4.59
CA PRO A 145 -9.87 -0.50 4.83
C PRO A 145 -10.17 -0.14 6.29
N MET A 146 -9.29 -0.40 7.24
CA MET A 146 -9.57 -0.20 8.67
C MET A 146 -9.76 1.27 9.05
N ALA A 147 -9.26 2.20 8.23
CA ALA A 147 -9.41 3.64 8.40
C ALA A 147 -10.88 4.08 8.62
N TYR A 148 -11.83 3.39 8.02
CA TYR A 148 -13.25 3.73 8.11
C TYR A 148 -13.84 3.51 9.50
N THR A 149 -13.22 2.70 10.35
CA THR A 149 -13.69 2.45 11.72
C THR A 149 -13.72 3.71 12.58
N PHE A 150 -12.90 4.73 12.25
CA PHE A 150 -12.93 6.02 12.96
C PHE A 150 -14.22 6.81 12.73
N GLY A 151 -15.02 6.46 11.73
CA GLY A 151 -16.37 6.97 11.57
C GLY A 151 -17.31 6.66 12.75
N SER A 152 -17.03 5.58 13.52
CA SER A 152 -17.82 5.22 14.71
C SER A 152 -17.83 6.29 15.79
N PHE A 153 -16.80 7.15 15.84
CA PHE A 153 -16.72 8.25 16.82
C PHE A 153 -17.61 9.45 16.46
N LEU A 154 -18.15 9.48 15.25
CA LEU A 154 -18.91 10.60 14.74
C LEU A 154 -20.41 10.40 14.94
N LYS A 155 -21.14 11.52 15.07
CA LYS A 155 -22.60 11.53 14.99
C LYS A 155 -23.06 11.05 13.61
N GLU A 156 -24.22 10.40 13.53
CA GLU A 156 -24.74 9.80 12.30
C GLU A 156 -24.75 10.76 11.11
N ARG A 157 -25.14 12.00 11.33
CA ARG A 157 -25.18 13.04 10.28
C ARG A 157 -23.82 13.34 9.63
N HIS A 158 -22.71 13.05 10.32
CA HIS A 158 -21.35 13.34 9.83
C HIS A 158 -20.67 12.13 9.22
N LYS A 159 -21.17 10.92 9.48
CA LYS A 159 -20.56 9.68 8.99
C LYS A 159 -20.46 9.61 7.46
N PRO A 160 -21.52 9.89 6.69
CA PRO A 160 -21.44 9.83 5.22
C PRO A 160 -20.35 10.75 4.65
N ALA A 161 -20.25 11.97 5.18
CA ALA A 161 -19.24 12.94 4.75
C ALA A 161 -17.82 12.53 5.15
N PHE A 162 -17.64 11.95 6.33
CA PHE A 162 -16.34 11.39 6.72
C PHE A 162 -15.93 10.21 5.83
N TYR A 163 -16.85 9.27 5.55
CA TYR A 163 -16.56 8.13 4.68
C TYR A 163 -16.18 8.58 3.28
N ASP A 164 -16.92 9.54 2.71
CA ASP A 164 -16.60 10.11 1.41
C ASP A 164 -15.22 10.79 1.37
N ALA A 165 -14.89 11.56 2.42
CA ALA A 165 -13.58 12.18 2.56
C ALA A 165 -12.47 11.12 2.71
N ALA A 166 -12.66 10.11 3.57
CA ALA A 166 -11.67 9.07 3.83
C ALA A 166 -11.41 8.22 2.58
N VAL A 167 -12.45 7.74 1.88
CA VAL A 167 -12.33 6.98 0.62
C VAL A 167 -11.62 7.81 -0.44
N SER A 168 -11.87 9.11 -0.50
CA SER A 168 -11.22 9.98 -1.49
C SER A 168 -9.76 10.27 -1.15
N TYR A 169 -9.33 10.04 0.08
CA TYR A 169 -7.96 10.33 0.52
C TYR A 169 -7.05 9.08 0.54
N VAL A 170 -7.55 7.89 0.25
CA VAL A 170 -6.70 6.67 0.24
C VAL A 170 -5.67 6.65 -0.88
N HIS A 171 -5.85 7.40 -1.96
CA HIS A 171 -4.91 7.46 -3.09
C HIS A 171 -3.94 8.65 -3.03
N PRO A 172 -4.35 9.89 -2.69
CA PRO A 172 -3.48 11.05 -2.71
C PRO A 172 -2.15 10.90 -1.96
N PRO A 173 -2.07 10.27 -0.78
CA PRO A 173 -0.82 10.12 -0.06
C PRO A 173 0.04 8.94 -0.52
N LEU A 174 -0.42 8.07 -1.43
CA LEU A 174 0.27 6.82 -1.81
C LEU A 174 1.69 7.03 -2.32
N GLY A 175 1.94 8.13 -3.03
CA GLY A 175 3.26 8.44 -3.53
C GLY A 175 4.29 8.76 -2.44
N LEU A 176 3.83 9.18 -1.25
CA LEU A 176 4.66 9.49 -0.10
C LEU A 176 4.58 8.39 0.98
N PHE A 177 3.41 7.80 1.17
CA PHE A 177 3.09 6.85 2.23
C PHE A 177 2.37 5.62 1.66
N PRO A 178 3.07 4.69 1.02
CA PRO A 178 2.47 3.52 0.37
C PRO A 178 1.65 2.63 1.31
N HIS A 179 1.99 2.61 2.62
CA HIS A 179 1.28 1.82 3.63
C HIS A 179 -0.17 2.26 3.87
N VAL A 180 -0.55 3.47 3.49
CA VAL A 180 -1.90 4.02 3.66
C VAL A 180 -2.95 3.17 2.94
N ASN A 181 -2.61 2.67 1.76
CA ASN A 181 -3.48 1.80 0.97
C ASN A 181 -2.65 0.77 0.19
N PRO A 182 -2.11 -0.25 0.88
CA PRO A 182 -1.19 -1.19 0.28
C PRO A 182 -1.84 -2.03 -0.82
N GLY A 183 -3.14 -2.37 -0.68
CA GLY A 183 -3.87 -3.16 -1.67
C GLY A 183 -4.07 -2.47 -3.02
N GLU A 184 -4.02 -1.13 -3.03
CA GLU A 184 -4.22 -0.33 -4.24
C GLU A 184 -2.97 0.49 -4.63
N TYR A 185 -1.81 0.15 -4.06
CA TYR A 185 -0.56 0.85 -4.37
C TYR A 185 -0.20 0.81 -5.87
N PHE A 186 -0.65 -0.21 -6.59
CA PHE A 186 -0.47 -0.32 -8.04
C PHE A 186 -1.06 0.86 -8.83
N VAL A 187 -2.08 1.55 -8.28
CA VAL A 187 -2.66 2.76 -8.89
C VAL A 187 -1.61 3.85 -8.99
N TRP A 188 -0.90 4.13 -7.89
CA TRP A 188 0.23 5.05 -7.90
C TRP A 188 1.40 4.48 -8.68
N GLY A 189 1.66 3.19 -8.59
CA GLY A 189 2.73 2.50 -9.32
C GLY A 189 2.69 2.75 -10.82
N GLY A 190 1.52 2.74 -11.43
CA GLY A 190 1.33 3.07 -12.84
C GLY A 190 1.71 4.53 -13.17
N VAL A 191 1.32 5.48 -12.32
CA VAL A 191 1.70 6.89 -12.45
C VAL A 191 3.21 7.06 -12.26
N LEU A 192 3.79 6.42 -11.24
CA LEU A 192 5.21 6.48 -10.92
C LEU A 192 6.08 6.01 -12.10
N VAL A 193 5.74 4.88 -12.72
CA VAL A 193 6.48 4.35 -13.88
C VAL A 193 6.50 5.36 -15.02
N ALA A 194 5.36 5.98 -15.32
CA ALA A 194 5.29 7.01 -16.37
C ALA A 194 6.13 8.26 -16.04
N LEU A 195 6.11 8.71 -14.79
CA LEU A 195 6.90 9.87 -14.35
C LEU A 195 8.40 9.57 -14.37
N LEU A 196 8.83 8.39 -13.92
CA LEU A 196 10.23 7.98 -13.96
C LEU A 196 10.76 7.88 -15.41
N GLU A 197 9.94 7.45 -16.36
CA GLU A 197 10.31 7.46 -17.78
C GLU A 197 10.47 8.87 -18.33
N LEU A 198 9.63 9.82 -17.94
CA LEU A 198 9.77 11.22 -18.29
C LEU A 198 11.05 11.85 -17.70
N GLU A 199 11.41 11.51 -16.46
CA GLU A 199 12.66 11.93 -15.83
C GLU A 199 13.87 11.36 -16.57
N LYS A 200 13.85 10.05 -16.86
CA LYS A 200 14.93 9.35 -17.55
C LYS A 200 15.18 9.92 -18.96
N THR A 201 14.12 10.32 -19.65
CA THR A 201 14.21 10.94 -20.98
C THR A 201 14.55 12.43 -20.94
N GLY A 202 14.73 13.02 -19.75
CA GLY A 202 15.06 14.46 -19.58
C GLY A 202 13.91 15.41 -19.91
N LYS A 203 12.67 14.90 -20.06
CA LYS A 203 11.49 15.74 -20.34
C LYS A 203 11.01 16.51 -19.12
N VAL A 204 11.34 16.06 -17.93
CA VAL A 204 11.06 16.70 -16.65
C VAL A 204 12.32 16.65 -15.78
N SER A 205 12.35 17.47 -14.70
CA SER A 205 13.48 17.51 -13.77
C SER A 205 13.60 16.20 -12.97
N ALA A 206 14.80 15.90 -12.47
CA ALA A 206 15.02 14.83 -11.53
C ALA A 206 14.14 14.99 -10.27
N ASN A 207 13.61 13.88 -9.76
CA ASN A 207 12.69 13.83 -8.62
C ASN A 207 11.32 14.52 -8.85
N TYR A 208 10.92 14.72 -10.11
CA TYR A 208 9.62 15.27 -10.44
C TYR A 208 8.46 14.41 -9.89
N HIS A 209 8.63 13.10 -9.86
CA HIS A 209 7.65 12.17 -9.25
C HIS A 209 7.38 12.47 -7.77
N ILE A 210 8.39 12.92 -7.00
CA ILE A 210 8.22 13.32 -5.59
C ILE A 210 7.42 14.62 -5.50
N GLN A 211 7.68 15.58 -6.40
CA GLN A 211 6.93 16.81 -6.45
C GLN A 211 5.45 16.55 -6.78
N VAL A 212 5.18 15.68 -7.76
CA VAL A 212 3.81 15.28 -8.12
C VAL A 212 3.13 14.57 -6.94
N ALA A 213 3.82 13.66 -6.24
CA ALA A 213 3.30 13.00 -5.06
C ALA A 213 2.92 13.99 -3.95
N LEU A 214 3.79 14.98 -3.69
CA LEU A 214 3.53 16.02 -2.69
C LEU A 214 2.31 16.87 -3.05
N TRP A 215 2.26 17.35 -4.29
CA TRP A 215 1.12 18.15 -4.76
C TRP A 215 -0.17 17.35 -4.76
N TYR A 216 -0.12 16.07 -5.14
CA TYR A 216 -1.29 15.19 -5.10
C TYR A 216 -1.84 15.04 -3.68
N ALA A 217 -0.95 14.85 -2.67
CA ALA A 217 -1.35 14.80 -1.28
C ALA A 217 -1.97 16.11 -0.79
N ILE A 218 -1.35 17.28 -1.12
CA ILE A 218 -1.84 18.60 -0.70
C ILE A 218 -3.18 18.93 -1.35
N VAL A 219 -3.29 18.76 -2.68
CA VAL A 219 -4.55 19.01 -3.41
C VAL A 219 -5.63 18.04 -2.92
N GLY A 220 -5.25 16.77 -2.64
CA GLY A 220 -6.15 15.79 -2.03
C GLY A 220 -6.77 16.28 -0.73
N LEU A 221 -5.99 16.92 0.17
CA LEU A 221 -6.52 17.51 1.41
C LEU A 221 -7.56 18.59 1.15
N LEU A 222 -7.33 19.45 0.18
CA LEU A 222 -8.30 20.49 -0.20
C LEU A 222 -9.57 19.89 -0.78
N VAL A 223 -9.41 18.88 -1.63
CA VAL A 223 -10.55 18.19 -2.27
C VAL A 223 -11.41 17.48 -1.23
N ILE A 224 -10.82 16.74 -0.28
CA ILE A 224 -11.61 16.02 0.73
C ILE A 224 -12.32 16.98 1.70
N LEU A 225 -11.73 18.12 2.01
CA LEU A 225 -12.39 19.17 2.78
C LEU A 225 -13.66 19.65 2.07
N LEU A 226 -13.53 20.00 0.78
CA LEU A 226 -14.66 20.45 -0.03
C LEU A 226 -15.73 19.36 -0.14
N LYS A 227 -15.32 18.12 -0.44
CA LYS A 227 -16.22 16.96 -0.51
C LYS A 227 -16.95 16.73 0.81
N GLY A 228 -16.25 16.79 1.93
CA GLY A 228 -16.84 16.64 3.25
C GLY A 228 -17.99 17.64 3.50
N PHE A 229 -17.78 18.91 3.21
CA PHE A 229 -18.85 19.91 3.33
C PHE A 229 -20.00 19.68 2.37
N VAL A 230 -19.70 19.39 1.12
CA VAL A 230 -20.76 19.15 0.09
C VAL A 230 -21.56 17.90 0.44
N THR A 231 -20.89 16.82 0.84
CA THR A 231 -21.57 15.56 1.20
C THR A 231 -22.39 15.70 2.47
N GLU A 232 -21.91 16.43 3.49
CA GLU A 232 -22.71 16.72 4.69
C GLU A 232 -23.95 17.54 4.33
N TRP A 233 -23.82 18.56 3.49
CA TRP A 233 -24.93 19.39 3.02
C TRP A 233 -25.97 18.56 2.27
N ILE A 234 -25.54 17.69 1.32
CA ILE A 234 -26.43 16.80 0.57
C ILE A 234 -27.12 15.81 1.51
N THR A 235 -26.36 15.20 2.44
CA THR A 235 -26.92 14.28 3.43
C THR A 235 -28.05 14.91 4.23
N ASN A 236 -27.87 16.15 4.70
CA ASN A 236 -28.89 16.89 5.44
C ASN A 236 -30.13 17.19 4.58
N ILE A 237 -29.98 17.48 3.28
CA ILE A 237 -31.10 17.70 2.38
C ILE A 237 -31.90 16.41 2.19
N ILE A 238 -31.19 15.29 1.94
CA ILE A 238 -31.82 13.98 1.72
C ILE A 238 -32.56 13.53 2.98
N ALA A 239 -31.94 13.63 4.14
CA ALA A 239 -32.54 13.25 5.41
C ALA A 239 -33.84 14.03 5.67
N ARG A 240 -33.82 15.36 5.47
CA ARG A 240 -35.02 16.19 5.59
C ARG A 240 -36.14 15.78 4.62
N ARG A 241 -35.81 15.43 3.38
CA ARG A 241 -36.77 14.98 2.37
C ARG A 241 -37.42 13.63 2.71
N GLN A 242 -36.64 12.76 3.37
CA GLN A 242 -37.08 11.43 3.79
C GLN A 242 -37.71 11.41 5.20
N GLY A 243 -37.74 12.54 5.91
CA GLY A 243 -38.25 12.61 7.26
C GLY A 243 -37.38 11.89 8.31
N VAL A 244 -36.08 11.69 8.00
CA VAL A 244 -35.13 11.04 8.90
C VAL A 244 -34.50 12.09 9.82
N ASP A 245 -34.60 11.87 11.12
CA ASP A 245 -33.95 12.73 12.13
C ASP A 245 -32.56 12.20 12.45
N LEU A 246 -31.53 12.81 11.85
CA LEU A 246 -30.12 12.45 12.06
C LEU A 246 -29.54 12.97 13.38
N GLU A 247 -30.26 13.75 14.15
CA GLU A 247 -29.78 14.25 15.45
C GLU A 247 -30.12 13.29 16.60
N ASN A 248 -31.16 12.47 16.43
CA ASN A 248 -31.65 11.53 17.43
C ASN A 248 -31.33 10.06 17.10
N LEU A 249 -30.53 9.80 16.07
CA LEU A 249 -29.93 8.51 15.78
C LEU A 249 -28.56 8.41 16.45
#